data_06d14cfde84fe88ffd8c04f88299bc44
#
_entry.id   06d14cfde84fe88ffd8c04f88299bc44
#
_cell.length_a   1.000
_cell.length_b   1.000
_cell.length_c   1.000
_cell.angle_alpha   90.00
_cell.angle_beta   90.00
_cell.angle_gamma   90.00
#
_symmetry.space_group_name_H-M   'P 1'
#
loop_
_entity.id
_entity.type
_entity.pdbx_description
1 polymer ?
#
loop_
_entity_poly.entity_id
_entity_poly.type
_entity_poly.pdbx_seq_one_letter_code
_entity_poly.pdbx_strand_id
1 'polypeptide(L)'
;MAEISSISDFEKNKNRPGDRVSVMTFNLRFGLAKDGPHAWEHRTPLVAKILDTYPCDFIGFQEVNHFQAEFLSRSLAHHGCIGWRYRGKKWWQNNLILFDRSWECLGHRHFFLSHTPSIPSRLPGSRWPRQCVIGWFKKNDRYLLMANTHFDFTAEVQQKSAGLVMEFLQRFPKGVPQIITGDFNATPGAPAHHCFKSRGFDLVLDGRPVTTFHDFTGKETGLHIDWILYRNGLSPVSEKVIQDSFDGLFPSDHYPVWAAFILDAHDLQK
;
A
#
# COMPACT_ATOMS: atom_id res chain seq x y z
N MET A 1 -34.76 -8.45 -30.88
CA MET A 1 -35.00 -8.09 -29.45
C MET A 1 -34.22 -9.11 -28.63
N ALA A 2 -33.03 -8.74 -28.18
CA ALA A 2 -32.21 -9.58 -27.31
C ALA A 2 -32.59 -9.22 -25.85
N GLU A 3 -33.05 -10.22 -25.13
CA GLU A 3 -33.47 -10.09 -23.75
C GLU A 3 -32.31 -9.68 -22.85
N ILE A 4 -32.55 -8.68 -22.04
CA ILE A 4 -31.68 -8.22 -20.96
C ILE A 4 -31.58 -9.36 -19.95
N SER A 5 -30.44 -10.04 -19.92
CA SER A 5 -30.12 -10.97 -18.84
C SER A 5 -30.15 -10.21 -17.51
N SER A 6 -30.94 -10.76 -16.59
CA SER A 6 -31.44 -10.09 -15.40
C SER A 6 -30.34 -9.61 -14.46
N ILE A 7 -30.62 -8.52 -13.75
CA ILE A 7 -29.85 -7.98 -12.60
C ILE A 7 -29.40 -9.10 -11.62
N SER A 8 -30.18 -10.21 -11.52
CA SER A 8 -29.83 -11.38 -10.71
C SER A 8 -28.55 -12.13 -11.16
N ASP A 9 -28.23 -12.12 -12.46
CA ASP A 9 -27.00 -12.77 -12.97
C ASP A 9 -25.75 -11.90 -12.77
N PHE A 10 -25.94 -10.57 -12.75
CA PHE A 10 -24.90 -9.63 -12.36
C PHE A 10 -24.56 -9.73 -10.86
N GLU A 11 -25.56 -9.91 -9.99
CA GLU A 11 -25.35 -10.10 -8.55
C GLU A 11 -24.77 -11.49 -8.21
N LYS A 12 -25.12 -12.55 -8.94
CA LYS A 12 -24.53 -13.89 -8.78
C LYS A 12 -23.04 -13.93 -9.19
N ASN A 13 -22.62 -13.13 -10.17
CA ASN A 13 -21.23 -13.03 -10.57
C ASN A 13 -20.37 -12.18 -9.59
N LYS A 14 -20.96 -11.26 -8.84
CA LYS A 14 -20.25 -10.45 -7.84
C LYS A 14 -19.68 -11.24 -6.66
N ASN A 15 -20.13 -12.46 -6.41
CA ASN A 15 -19.82 -13.23 -5.21
C ASN A 15 -18.93 -14.48 -5.45
N ARG A 16 -18.21 -14.58 -6.56
CA ARG A 16 -17.24 -15.65 -6.73
C ARG A 16 -16.03 -15.40 -5.83
N PRO A 17 -15.60 -16.35 -4.98
CA PRO A 17 -14.45 -16.19 -4.07
C PRO A 17 -13.14 -15.73 -4.76
N GLY A 18 -13.01 -15.97 -6.06
CA GLY A 18 -11.83 -15.59 -6.86
C GLY A 18 -11.80 -14.13 -7.35
N ASP A 19 -12.89 -13.38 -7.19
CA ASP A 19 -13.00 -12.00 -7.70
C ASP A 19 -12.68 -10.94 -6.63
N ARG A 20 -12.35 -11.35 -5.43
CA ARG A 20 -11.99 -10.43 -4.33
C ARG A 20 -10.48 -10.31 -4.20
N VAL A 21 -10.03 -9.09 -3.88
CA VAL A 21 -8.66 -8.81 -3.47
C VAL A 21 -8.67 -7.94 -2.23
N SER A 22 -7.87 -8.31 -1.24
CA SER A 22 -7.71 -7.58 0.01
C SER A 22 -6.33 -6.95 0.09
N VAL A 23 -6.27 -5.70 0.55
CA VAL A 23 -5.05 -4.88 0.57
C VAL A 23 -4.93 -4.13 1.88
N MET A 24 -3.70 -4.04 2.39
CA MET A 24 -3.36 -3.23 3.56
C MET A 24 -2.18 -2.30 3.23
N THR A 25 -2.20 -1.09 3.74
CA THR A 25 -0.99 -0.26 3.89
C THR A 25 -0.63 -0.16 5.35
N PHE A 26 0.66 -0.31 5.69
CA PHE A 26 1.11 -0.31 7.06
C PHE A 26 2.53 0.27 7.20
N ASN A 27 2.64 1.53 7.64
CA ASN A 27 3.91 2.07 8.08
C ASN A 27 4.29 1.41 9.42
N LEU A 28 5.41 0.65 9.45
CA LEU A 28 5.85 -0.10 10.64
C LEU A 28 6.60 0.74 11.66
N ARG A 29 6.81 2.01 11.39
CA ARG A 29 7.75 2.84 12.14
C ARG A 29 9.17 2.30 12.08
N PHE A 30 10.12 3.15 11.83
CA PHE A 30 11.55 2.84 11.80
C PHE A 30 12.00 2.06 13.03
N GLY A 31 12.43 0.81 12.86
CA GLY A 31 12.67 -0.11 13.96
C GLY A 31 13.89 0.20 14.82
N LEU A 32 14.72 1.18 14.45
CA LEU A 32 15.85 1.68 15.25
C LEU A 32 15.55 3.04 15.91
N ALA A 33 14.31 3.51 15.84
CA ALA A 33 13.88 4.71 16.53
C ALA A 33 13.96 4.47 18.07
N LYS A 34 14.33 5.53 18.80
CA LYS A 34 14.43 5.48 20.25
C LYS A 34 13.07 5.80 20.88
N ASP A 35 12.10 4.94 20.63
CA ASP A 35 10.69 5.17 21.03
C ASP A 35 10.36 4.66 22.45
N GLY A 36 11.38 4.30 23.24
CA GLY A 36 11.20 3.84 24.64
C GLY A 36 10.24 2.65 24.75
N PRO A 37 9.10 2.78 25.44
CA PRO A 37 8.11 1.69 25.58
C PRO A 37 7.54 1.21 24.23
N HIS A 38 7.63 2.02 23.19
CA HIS A 38 7.18 1.70 21.83
C HIS A 38 8.32 1.25 20.91
N ALA A 39 9.48 0.86 21.45
CA ALA A 39 10.57 0.31 20.67
C ALA A 39 10.14 -0.97 19.95
N TRP A 40 10.81 -1.28 18.84
CA TRP A 40 10.42 -2.39 17.93
C TRP A 40 10.24 -3.73 18.65
N GLU A 41 11.13 -4.07 19.60
CA GLU A 41 11.06 -5.32 20.36
C GLU A 41 9.73 -5.49 21.10
N HIS A 42 9.13 -4.39 21.60
CA HIS A 42 7.83 -4.42 22.27
C HIS A 42 6.66 -4.46 21.30
N ARG A 43 6.84 -3.94 20.08
CA ARG A 43 5.79 -3.89 19.05
C ARG A 43 5.71 -5.15 18.19
N THR A 44 6.78 -5.93 18.11
CA THR A 44 6.86 -7.16 17.31
C THR A 44 5.65 -8.10 17.52
N PRO A 45 5.26 -8.49 18.77
CA PRO A 45 4.10 -9.36 18.97
C PRO A 45 2.77 -8.69 18.59
N LEU A 46 2.69 -7.37 18.67
CA LEU A 46 1.47 -6.62 18.33
C LEU A 46 1.29 -6.58 16.81
N VAL A 47 2.38 -6.38 16.07
CA VAL A 47 2.37 -6.46 14.60
C VAL A 47 1.95 -7.86 14.15
N ALA A 48 2.48 -8.93 14.79
CA ALA A 48 2.04 -10.30 14.48
C ALA A 48 0.53 -10.47 14.66
N LYS A 49 -0.04 -10.00 15.77
CA LYS A 49 -1.49 -10.06 16.03
C LYS A 49 -2.31 -9.33 14.95
N ILE A 50 -1.86 -8.15 14.49
CA ILE A 50 -2.53 -7.45 13.39
C ILE A 50 -2.53 -8.29 12.12
N LEU A 51 -1.39 -8.86 11.76
CA LEU A 51 -1.25 -9.67 10.54
C LEU A 51 -2.09 -10.95 10.59
N ASP A 52 -2.20 -11.58 11.75
CA ASP A 52 -3.04 -12.77 11.97
C ASP A 52 -4.54 -12.44 11.94
N THR A 53 -4.92 -11.28 12.50
CA THR A 53 -6.33 -10.85 12.59
C THR A 53 -6.88 -10.35 11.26
N TYR A 54 -6.02 -9.73 10.45
CA TYR A 54 -6.39 -9.08 9.17
C TYR A 54 -5.60 -9.63 7.99
N PRO A 55 -5.83 -10.91 7.61
CA PRO A 55 -5.14 -11.50 6.47
C PRO A 55 -5.46 -10.74 5.18
N CYS A 56 -4.46 -10.55 4.32
CA CYS A 56 -4.56 -9.80 3.08
C CYS A 56 -3.88 -10.53 1.93
N ASP A 57 -4.41 -10.34 0.71
CA ASP A 57 -3.70 -10.75 -0.51
C ASP A 57 -2.43 -9.90 -0.73
N PHE A 58 -2.47 -8.61 -0.39
CA PHE A 58 -1.34 -7.69 -0.55
C PHE A 58 -1.18 -6.79 0.65
N ILE A 59 0.06 -6.59 1.09
CA ILE A 59 0.40 -5.65 2.15
C ILE A 59 1.57 -4.78 1.70
N GLY A 60 1.34 -3.46 1.64
CA GLY A 60 2.38 -2.45 1.43
C GLY A 60 2.93 -1.97 2.77
N PHE A 61 4.19 -2.27 3.06
CA PHE A 61 4.86 -1.81 4.28
C PHE A 61 5.82 -0.67 4.00
N GLN A 62 5.90 0.32 4.90
CA GLN A 62 6.84 1.43 4.83
C GLN A 62 7.77 1.42 6.05
N GLU A 63 8.91 2.10 5.96
CA GLU A 63 9.98 2.24 6.98
C GLU A 63 10.68 0.94 7.38
N VAL A 64 10.59 -0.12 6.61
CA VAL A 64 11.01 -1.46 7.00
C VAL A 64 12.52 -1.61 7.01
N ASN A 65 13.12 -1.79 8.19
CA ASN A 65 14.51 -2.19 8.33
C ASN A 65 14.72 -3.67 7.97
N HIS A 66 15.96 -4.06 7.79
CA HIS A 66 16.32 -5.44 7.43
C HIS A 66 15.75 -6.48 8.40
N PHE A 67 15.95 -6.28 9.71
CA PHE A 67 15.44 -7.20 10.74
C PHE A 67 13.90 -7.23 10.84
N GLN A 68 13.23 -6.10 10.54
CA GLN A 68 11.77 -6.07 10.41
C GLN A 68 11.32 -6.86 9.18
N ALA A 69 12.01 -6.76 8.05
CA ALA A 69 11.72 -7.55 6.87
C ALA A 69 11.91 -9.06 7.11
N GLU A 70 12.93 -9.45 7.88
CA GLU A 70 13.12 -10.85 8.30
C GLU A 70 11.99 -11.34 9.19
N PHE A 71 11.54 -10.52 10.13
CA PHE A 71 10.38 -10.82 10.96
C PHE A 71 9.13 -11.02 10.10
N LEU A 72 8.81 -10.07 9.20
CA LEU A 72 7.66 -10.16 8.30
C LEU A 72 7.70 -11.41 7.42
N SER A 73 8.87 -11.76 6.88
CA SER A 73 9.04 -12.97 6.05
C SER A 73 8.81 -14.26 6.83
N ARG A 74 9.08 -14.28 8.14
CA ARG A 74 8.78 -15.44 8.99
C ARG A 74 7.30 -15.47 9.39
N SER A 75 6.71 -14.32 9.75
CA SER A 75 5.30 -14.21 10.16
C SER A 75 4.35 -14.48 8.99
N LEU A 76 4.73 -14.11 7.78
CA LEU A 76 3.95 -14.28 6.55
C LEU A 76 4.64 -15.28 5.59
N ALA A 77 4.97 -16.48 6.08
CA ALA A 77 5.73 -17.50 5.32
C ALA A 77 5.06 -17.90 4.00
N HIS A 78 3.73 -17.77 3.90
CA HIS A 78 2.95 -18.05 2.69
C HIS A 78 2.92 -16.87 1.71
N HIS A 79 3.52 -15.74 2.04
CA HIS A 79 3.62 -14.59 1.14
C HIS A 79 4.96 -14.56 0.39
N GLY A 80 4.92 -14.06 -0.84
CA GLY A 80 6.08 -13.58 -1.57
C GLY A 80 6.42 -12.15 -1.10
N CYS A 81 7.64 -11.70 -1.39
CA CYS A 81 8.09 -10.35 -1.02
C CYS A 81 8.88 -9.72 -2.16
N ILE A 82 8.52 -8.49 -2.54
CA ILE A 82 9.29 -7.63 -3.44
C ILE A 82 9.63 -6.31 -2.75
N GLY A 83 10.65 -5.61 -3.25
CA GLY A 83 11.08 -4.32 -2.70
C GLY A 83 12.17 -4.42 -1.63
N TRP A 84 12.53 -5.60 -1.17
CA TRP A 84 13.58 -5.76 -0.18
C TRP A 84 14.95 -5.60 -0.82
N ARG A 85 15.50 -4.40 -0.69
CA ARG A 85 16.84 -4.04 -1.19
C ARG A 85 17.81 -3.77 -0.04
N TYR A 86 19.08 -3.72 -0.36
CA TYR A 86 20.17 -3.41 0.59
C TYR A 86 20.12 -4.28 1.84
N ARG A 87 19.88 -5.60 1.64
CA ARG A 87 19.91 -6.59 2.71
C ARG A 87 21.19 -6.46 3.55
N GLY A 88 21.05 -6.50 4.86
CA GLY A 88 22.16 -6.32 5.79
C GLY A 88 22.52 -4.87 6.09
N LYS A 89 22.00 -3.86 5.38
CA LYS A 89 22.18 -2.46 5.74
C LYS A 89 21.19 -2.06 6.84
N LYS A 90 21.66 -2.08 8.08
CA LYS A 90 20.84 -1.90 9.30
C LYS A 90 19.96 -0.65 9.28
N TRP A 91 20.48 0.47 8.77
CA TRP A 91 19.80 1.77 8.77
C TRP A 91 18.90 2.00 7.55
N TRP A 92 18.91 1.11 6.58
CA TRP A 92 18.11 1.29 5.38
C TRP A 92 16.64 0.99 5.66
N GLN A 93 15.76 1.88 5.21
CA GLN A 93 14.31 1.72 5.25
C GLN A 93 13.81 1.29 3.86
N ASN A 94 13.18 0.12 3.81
CA ASN A 94 12.59 -0.39 2.58
C ASN A 94 11.10 -0.09 2.54
N ASN A 95 10.55 0.02 1.33
CA ASN A 95 9.14 -0.13 1.06
C ASN A 95 8.93 -1.52 0.49
N LEU A 96 8.15 -2.37 1.18
CA LEU A 96 7.94 -3.76 0.77
C LEU A 96 6.52 -3.94 0.26
N ILE A 97 6.34 -4.84 -0.70
CA ILE A 97 5.05 -5.45 -0.99
C ILE A 97 5.16 -6.92 -0.65
N LEU A 98 4.40 -7.37 0.35
CA LEU A 98 4.17 -8.78 0.58
C LEU A 98 2.85 -9.16 -0.11
N PHE A 99 2.85 -10.32 -0.78
CA PHE A 99 1.71 -10.78 -1.56
C PHE A 99 1.47 -12.28 -1.34
N ASP A 100 0.21 -12.68 -1.19
CA ASP A 100 -0.17 -14.09 -1.10
C ASP A 100 0.31 -14.84 -2.34
N ARG A 101 0.92 -16.03 -2.16
CA ARG A 101 1.52 -16.82 -3.25
C ARG A 101 0.50 -17.43 -4.22
N SER A 102 -0.80 -17.29 -3.97
CA SER A 102 -1.83 -17.56 -4.98
C SER A 102 -1.79 -16.54 -6.13
N TRP A 103 -1.10 -15.41 -5.94
CA TRP A 103 -0.77 -14.45 -6.97
C TRP A 103 0.65 -14.71 -7.51
N GLU A 104 0.77 -14.87 -8.82
CA GLU A 104 2.05 -14.94 -9.52
C GLU A 104 2.60 -13.54 -9.75
N CYS A 105 3.84 -13.27 -9.32
CA CYS A 105 4.54 -12.03 -9.63
C CYS A 105 5.20 -12.14 -11.00
N LEU A 106 4.61 -11.54 -12.03
CA LEU A 106 5.10 -11.55 -13.41
C LEU A 106 6.33 -10.66 -13.61
N GLY A 107 6.52 -9.69 -12.71
CA GLY A 107 7.66 -8.79 -12.72
C GLY A 107 7.48 -7.65 -11.73
N HIS A 108 8.58 -7.00 -11.39
CA HIS A 108 8.54 -5.86 -10.48
C HIS A 108 9.63 -4.82 -10.83
N ARG A 109 9.40 -3.61 -10.37
CA ARG A 109 10.36 -2.50 -10.43
C ARG A 109 10.48 -1.86 -9.05
N HIS A 110 11.70 -1.49 -8.74
CA HIS A 110 12.03 -0.64 -7.59
C HIS A 110 12.80 0.56 -8.12
N PHE A 111 12.41 1.75 -7.71
CA PHE A 111 13.05 2.98 -8.15
C PHE A 111 13.02 4.05 -7.05
N PHE A 112 13.97 5.00 -7.15
CA PHE A 112 13.99 6.18 -6.30
C PHE A 112 13.13 7.27 -6.92
N LEU A 113 12.42 8.00 -6.08
CA LEU A 113 11.64 9.18 -6.45
C LEU A 113 12.60 10.35 -6.67
N SER A 114 13.24 10.33 -7.83
CA SER A 114 14.28 11.29 -8.20
C SER A 114 14.50 11.32 -9.72
N HIS A 115 15.34 12.23 -10.20
CA HIS A 115 15.75 12.30 -11.60
C HIS A 115 16.72 11.16 -12.00
N THR A 116 17.29 10.44 -11.02
CA THR A 116 18.17 9.28 -11.24
C THR A 116 17.60 8.04 -10.53
N PRO A 117 16.46 7.50 -11.04
CA PRO A 117 15.66 6.52 -10.29
C PRO A 117 16.34 5.17 -10.05
N SER A 118 17.40 4.85 -10.78
CA SER A 118 18.11 3.55 -10.68
C SER A 118 19.12 3.48 -9.52
N ILE A 119 19.53 4.62 -8.97
CA ILE A 119 20.51 4.72 -7.89
C ILE A 119 19.93 5.48 -6.69
N PRO A 120 20.45 5.26 -5.46
CA PRO A 120 20.01 6.00 -4.28
C PRO A 120 20.19 7.51 -4.47
N SER A 121 19.09 8.20 -4.66
CA SER A 121 19.05 9.63 -4.94
C SER A 121 17.72 10.23 -4.50
N ARG A 122 17.62 11.55 -4.48
CA ARG A 122 16.46 12.29 -4.01
C ARG A 122 16.13 13.47 -4.90
N LEU A 123 14.87 13.89 -4.91
CA LEU A 123 14.47 15.17 -5.50
C LEU A 123 15.08 16.35 -4.73
N PRO A 124 15.36 17.48 -5.39
CA PRO A 124 15.65 18.72 -4.69
C PRO A 124 14.56 19.06 -3.67
N GLY A 125 14.95 19.43 -2.46
CA GLY A 125 14.03 19.66 -1.35
C GLY A 125 13.59 18.42 -0.58
N SER A 126 13.85 17.21 -1.07
CA SER A 126 13.58 15.99 -0.33
C SER A 126 14.60 15.78 0.79
N ARG A 127 14.12 15.40 1.97
CA ARG A 127 14.94 15.09 3.12
C ARG A 127 15.67 13.73 2.97
N TRP A 128 15.00 12.75 2.37
CA TRP A 128 15.47 11.36 2.26
C TRP A 128 15.39 10.84 0.82
N PRO A 129 16.19 9.84 0.44
CA PRO A 129 15.99 9.07 -0.78
C PRO A 129 14.69 8.26 -0.69
N ARG A 130 13.59 8.85 -1.14
CA ARG A 130 12.29 8.18 -1.18
C ARG A 130 12.21 7.22 -2.36
N GLN A 131 11.43 6.17 -2.22
CA GLN A 131 11.40 5.06 -3.16
C GLN A 131 9.97 4.56 -3.40
N CYS A 132 9.76 3.94 -4.54
CA CYS A 132 8.54 3.24 -4.89
C CYS A 132 8.88 1.84 -5.41
N VAL A 133 8.04 0.88 -5.07
CA VAL A 133 8.05 -0.48 -5.59
C VAL A 133 6.77 -0.69 -6.35
N ILE A 134 6.83 -1.24 -7.56
CA ILE A 134 5.67 -1.66 -8.36
C ILE A 134 5.84 -3.12 -8.70
N GLY A 135 4.82 -3.94 -8.46
CA GLY A 135 4.72 -5.32 -8.89
C GLY A 135 3.56 -5.51 -9.86
N TRP A 136 3.76 -6.37 -10.84
CA TRP A 136 2.71 -6.84 -11.75
C TRP A 136 2.37 -8.28 -11.40
N PHE A 137 1.11 -8.51 -11.09
CA PHE A 137 0.63 -9.77 -10.55
C PHE A 137 -0.47 -10.36 -11.41
N LYS A 138 -0.55 -11.71 -11.37
CA LYS A 138 -1.59 -12.49 -12.03
C LYS A 138 -2.13 -13.56 -11.07
N LYS A 139 -3.45 -13.74 -11.08
CA LYS A 139 -4.14 -14.86 -10.42
C LYS A 139 -5.27 -15.31 -11.34
N ASN A 140 -5.17 -16.56 -11.82
CA ASN A 140 -6.03 -17.06 -12.91
C ASN A 140 -5.93 -16.12 -14.12
N ASP A 141 -7.07 -15.59 -14.60
CA ASP A 141 -7.13 -14.65 -15.73
C ASP A 141 -7.18 -13.17 -15.28
N ARG A 142 -6.88 -12.89 -14.02
CA ARG A 142 -6.90 -11.54 -13.45
C ARG A 142 -5.51 -10.99 -13.34
N TYR A 143 -5.37 -9.71 -13.65
CA TYR A 143 -4.13 -8.97 -13.53
C TYR A 143 -4.30 -7.81 -12.55
N LEU A 144 -3.25 -7.49 -11.82
CA LEU A 144 -3.21 -6.36 -10.89
C LEU A 144 -1.83 -5.72 -10.90
N LEU A 145 -1.79 -4.41 -10.95
CA LEU A 145 -0.59 -3.63 -10.61
C LEU A 145 -0.72 -3.13 -9.17
N MET A 146 0.24 -3.50 -8.35
CA MET A 146 0.35 -3.05 -6.97
C MET A 146 1.60 -2.19 -6.82
N ALA A 147 1.45 -0.96 -6.34
CA ALA A 147 2.56 -0.08 -5.98
C ALA A 147 2.57 0.20 -4.48
N ASN A 148 3.77 0.42 -3.92
CA ASN A 148 3.94 0.85 -2.54
C ASN A 148 5.03 1.92 -2.44
N THR A 149 4.77 2.99 -1.71
CA THR A 149 5.65 4.15 -1.63
C THR A 149 5.68 4.79 -0.24
N HIS A 150 6.62 5.67 -0.01
CA HIS A 150 6.65 6.55 1.15
C HIS A 150 7.20 7.91 0.71
N PHE A 151 6.38 8.96 0.77
CA PHE A 151 6.71 10.29 0.28
C PHE A 151 7.47 11.11 1.33
N ASP A 152 8.02 12.23 0.89
CA ASP A 152 8.66 13.23 1.76
C ASP A 152 7.63 14.23 2.32
N PHE A 153 8.06 15.15 3.16
CA PHE A 153 7.18 16.00 3.97
C PHE A 153 6.68 17.27 3.26
N THR A 154 7.34 17.73 2.19
CA THR A 154 6.98 19.01 1.55
C THR A 154 6.00 18.79 0.39
N ALA A 155 4.97 19.61 0.30
CA ALA A 155 3.91 19.49 -0.71
C ALA A 155 4.46 19.48 -2.15
N GLU A 156 5.48 20.30 -2.44
CA GLU A 156 6.11 20.34 -3.77
C GLU A 156 6.80 19.01 -4.11
N VAL A 157 7.57 18.44 -3.15
CA VAL A 157 8.26 17.15 -3.34
C VAL A 157 7.25 16.03 -3.47
N GLN A 158 6.16 16.04 -2.67
CA GLN A 158 5.08 15.07 -2.74
C GLN A 158 4.40 15.08 -4.11
N GLN A 159 4.09 16.26 -4.64
CA GLN A 159 3.48 16.41 -5.97
C GLN A 159 4.39 15.91 -7.09
N LYS A 160 5.70 16.24 -7.05
CA LYS A 160 6.69 15.73 -8.00
C LYS A 160 6.83 14.20 -7.90
N SER A 161 6.83 13.68 -6.66
CA SER A 161 6.87 12.23 -6.39
C SER A 161 5.66 11.50 -6.98
N ALA A 162 4.45 12.07 -6.81
CA ALA A 162 3.24 11.53 -7.43
C ALA A 162 3.35 11.49 -8.96
N GLY A 163 3.88 12.54 -9.57
CA GLY A 163 4.17 12.59 -11.02
C GLY A 163 5.10 11.46 -11.47
N LEU A 164 6.20 11.22 -10.74
CA LEU A 164 7.13 10.12 -11.03
C LEU A 164 6.49 8.75 -10.90
N VAL A 165 5.70 8.51 -9.85
CA VAL A 165 4.95 7.24 -9.70
C VAL A 165 4.03 7.03 -10.91
N MET A 166 3.29 8.06 -11.33
CA MET A 166 2.40 7.99 -12.47
C MET A 166 3.15 7.73 -13.79
N GLU A 167 4.32 8.33 -14.00
CA GLU A 167 5.17 8.08 -15.17
C GLU A 167 5.59 6.61 -15.25
N PHE A 168 5.98 6.00 -14.13
CA PHE A 168 6.32 4.59 -14.09
C PHE A 168 5.11 3.67 -14.33
N LEU A 169 3.94 4.00 -13.78
CA LEU A 169 2.70 3.23 -14.00
C LEU A 169 2.23 3.27 -15.46
N GLN A 170 2.50 4.35 -16.20
CA GLN A 170 2.16 4.47 -17.61
C GLN A 170 2.92 3.49 -18.53
N ARG A 171 3.99 2.85 -18.04
CA ARG A 171 4.77 1.86 -18.78
C ARG A 171 4.10 0.48 -18.85
N PHE A 172 3.02 0.29 -18.10
CA PHE A 172 2.23 -0.94 -18.09
C PHE A 172 1.00 -0.81 -18.99
N PRO A 173 0.37 -1.94 -19.39
CA PRO A 173 -0.80 -1.92 -20.26
C PRO A 173 -1.92 -1.04 -19.68
N LYS A 174 -2.61 -0.32 -20.58
CA LYS A 174 -3.76 0.50 -20.19
C LYS A 174 -4.91 -0.39 -19.72
N GLY A 175 -5.73 0.12 -18.79
CA GLY A 175 -6.91 -0.57 -18.30
C GLY A 175 -6.65 -1.62 -17.21
N VAL A 176 -5.39 -2.04 -16.99
CA VAL A 176 -5.08 -2.98 -15.88
C VAL A 176 -5.48 -2.34 -14.56
N PRO A 177 -6.19 -3.08 -13.68
CA PRO A 177 -6.47 -2.66 -12.32
C PRO A 177 -5.21 -2.27 -11.56
N GLN A 178 -5.26 -1.15 -10.85
CA GLN A 178 -4.09 -0.59 -10.17
C GLN A 178 -4.44 -0.18 -8.75
N ILE A 179 -3.58 -0.55 -7.81
CA ILE A 179 -3.62 -0.13 -6.42
C ILE A 179 -2.28 0.50 -6.06
N ILE A 180 -2.33 1.63 -5.36
CA ILE A 180 -1.14 2.27 -4.78
C ILE A 180 -1.36 2.39 -3.29
N THR A 181 -0.45 1.82 -2.51
CA THR A 181 -0.41 1.97 -1.05
C THR A 181 0.76 2.85 -0.64
N GLY A 182 0.68 3.45 0.53
CA GLY A 182 1.83 4.17 1.07
C GLY A 182 1.48 5.12 2.20
N ASP A 183 2.56 5.59 2.84
CA ASP A 183 2.56 6.80 3.64
C ASP A 183 2.93 7.98 2.72
N PHE A 184 1.95 8.81 2.44
CA PHE A 184 2.13 9.95 1.54
C PHE A 184 2.58 11.22 2.25
N ASN A 185 2.63 11.21 3.58
CA ASN A 185 2.91 12.39 4.39
C ASN A 185 2.07 13.63 3.99
N ALA A 186 0.93 13.39 3.39
CA ALA A 186 0.00 14.38 2.84
C ALA A 186 -1.44 13.96 3.17
N THR A 187 -2.31 14.93 3.45
CA THR A 187 -3.74 14.67 3.66
C THR A 187 -4.52 14.68 2.34
N PRO A 188 -5.70 14.05 2.26
CA PRO A 188 -6.60 14.18 1.13
C PRO A 188 -6.85 15.65 0.78
N GLY A 189 -6.88 15.98 -0.52
CA GLY A 189 -6.97 17.36 -1.00
C GLY A 189 -5.61 18.05 -1.21
N ALA A 190 -4.49 17.45 -0.77
CA ALA A 190 -3.15 17.97 -1.08
C ALA A 190 -2.81 17.87 -2.59
N PRO A 191 -1.83 18.63 -3.11
CA PRO A 191 -1.44 18.59 -4.52
C PRO A 191 -1.08 17.19 -5.04
N ALA A 192 -0.45 16.35 -4.20
CA ALA A 192 -0.16 14.95 -4.55
C ALA A 192 -1.44 14.13 -4.75
N HIS A 193 -2.47 14.30 -3.89
CA HIS A 193 -3.78 13.65 -4.06
C HIS A 193 -4.45 14.09 -5.36
N HIS A 194 -4.47 15.39 -5.66
CA HIS A 194 -5.02 15.90 -6.92
C HIS A 194 -4.28 15.34 -8.15
N CYS A 195 -2.96 15.12 -8.06
CA CYS A 195 -2.20 14.49 -9.13
C CYS A 195 -2.69 13.07 -9.44
N PHE A 196 -3.01 12.26 -8.45
CA PHE A 196 -3.58 10.92 -8.65
C PHE A 196 -5.05 10.98 -9.09
N LYS A 197 -5.87 11.82 -8.46
CA LYS A 197 -7.29 11.97 -8.77
C LYS A 197 -7.51 12.42 -10.22
N SER A 198 -6.70 13.36 -10.73
CA SER A 198 -6.75 13.81 -12.13
C SER A 198 -6.37 12.71 -13.15
N ARG A 199 -5.81 11.60 -12.71
CA ARG A 199 -5.44 10.42 -13.49
C ARG A 199 -6.38 9.23 -13.24
N GLY A 200 -7.57 9.47 -12.63
CA GLY A 200 -8.63 8.51 -12.41
C GLY A 200 -8.40 7.56 -11.22
N PHE A 201 -7.55 7.93 -10.27
CA PHE A 201 -7.49 7.22 -9.01
C PHE A 201 -8.52 7.75 -8.02
N ASP A 202 -9.22 6.82 -7.38
CA ASP A 202 -10.04 7.06 -6.20
C ASP A 202 -9.26 6.71 -4.94
N LEU A 203 -9.67 7.25 -3.79
CA LEU A 203 -9.05 7.03 -2.50
C LEU A 203 -10.00 6.25 -1.58
N VAL A 204 -9.50 5.18 -0.96
CA VAL A 204 -10.19 4.48 0.13
C VAL A 204 -10.44 5.44 1.29
N LEU A 205 -11.66 5.43 1.84
CA LEU A 205 -12.10 6.32 2.92
C LEU A 205 -12.12 7.83 2.54
N ASP A 206 -12.18 8.17 1.23
CA ASP A 206 -12.25 9.58 0.79
C ASP A 206 -13.46 10.29 1.41
N GLY A 207 -13.25 11.54 1.84
CA GLY A 207 -14.29 12.36 2.48
C GLY A 207 -14.69 11.93 3.90
N ARG A 208 -14.08 10.89 4.48
CA ARG A 208 -14.34 10.47 5.86
C ARG A 208 -13.31 11.10 6.82
N PRO A 209 -13.75 11.53 8.02
CA PRO A 209 -12.84 12.02 9.05
C PRO A 209 -12.12 10.83 9.70
N VAL A 210 -11.00 10.41 9.12
CA VAL A 210 -10.18 9.31 9.64
C VAL A 210 -8.79 9.80 10.01
N THR A 211 -8.18 9.11 10.98
CA THR A 211 -6.81 9.32 11.44
C THR A 211 -6.01 8.09 11.11
N THR A 212 -4.87 8.25 10.44
CA THR A 212 -3.92 7.14 10.22
C THR A 212 -2.60 7.36 10.93
N PHE A 213 -2.21 8.60 11.24
CA PHE A 213 -1.04 8.91 12.07
C PHE A 213 -1.47 9.41 13.45
N HIS A 214 -1.06 8.75 14.52
CA HIS A 214 -1.45 9.04 15.90
C HIS A 214 -0.28 9.16 16.89
N ASP A 215 0.98 8.97 16.42
CA ASP A 215 2.20 9.13 17.22
C ASP A 215 2.15 8.36 18.57
N PHE A 216 1.74 7.09 18.50
CA PHE A 216 1.53 6.19 19.66
C PHE A 216 0.53 6.68 20.71
N THR A 217 -0.19 7.76 20.47
CA THR A 217 -1.12 8.34 21.46
C THR A 217 -2.48 7.67 21.50
N GLY A 218 -2.83 6.90 20.47
CA GLY A 218 -4.15 6.30 20.31
C GLY A 218 -5.26 7.30 19.97
N LYS A 219 -4.92 8.53 19.60
CA LYS A 219 -5.90 9.57 19.26
C LYS A 219 -6.68 9.19 17.98
N GLU A 220 -7.98 9.43 18.02
CA GLU A 220 -8.88 9.28 16.87
C GLU A 220 -8.92 10.54 15.98
N THR A 221 -8.34 11.64 16.46
CA THR A 221 -8.24 12.90 15.73
C THR A 221 -6.78 13.19 15.36
N GLY A 222 -6.46 13.16 14.08
CA GLY A 222 -5.09 13.33 13.57
C GLY A 222 -5.07 13.43 12.05
N LEU A 223 -3.97 13.02 11.44
CA LEU A 223 -3.76 13.13 10.01
C LEU A 223 -4.12 11.82 9.29
N HIS A 224 -4.82 11.95 8.15
CA HIS A 224 -5.04 10.87 7.19
C HIS A 224 -3.92 10.93 6.14
N ILE A 225 -2.80 10.27 6.38
CA ILE A 225 -1.62 10.32 5.52
C ILE A 225 -1.23 8.97 4.89
N ASP A 226 -1.81 7.88 5.38
CA ASP A 226 -1.63 6.54 4.81
C ASP A 226 -2.82 6.25 3.88
N TRP A 227 -2.52 6.03 2.58
CA TRP A 227 -3.57 5.92 1.57
C TRP A 227 -3.52 4.57 0.86
N ILE A 228 -4.71 4.12 0.45
CA ILE A 228 -4.91 3.11 -0.59
C ILE A 228 -5.64 3.81 -1.73
N LEU A 229 -4.94 4.03 -2.84
CA LEU A 229 -5.48 4.58 -4.07
C LEU A 229 -5.77 3.44 -5.04
N TYR A 230 -6.87 3.52 -5.79
CA TYR A 230 -7.27 2.46 -6.72
C TYR A 230 -7.92 3.01 -7.97
N ARG A 231 -7.86 2.24 -9.08
CA ARG A 231 -8.56 2.55 -10.34
C ARG A 231 -8.71 1.32 -11.24
N ASN A 232 -9.43 1.48 -12.35
CA ASN A 232 -9.57 0.50 -13.43
C ASN A 232 -10.22 -0.82 -12.97
N GLY A 233 -11.55 -0.84 -12.78
CA GLY A 233 -12.30 -2.06 -12.50
C GLY A 233 -12.07 -2.63 -11.11
N LEU A 234 -11.76 -1.78 -10.15
CA LEU A 234 -11.73 -2.08 -8.74
C LEU A 234 -12.89 -1.37 -8.05
N SER A 235 -13.73 -2.12 -7.35
CA SER A 235 -14.86 -1.60 -6.57
C SER A 235 -14.67 -1.95 -5.09
N PRO A 236 -14.49 -0.97 -4.19
CA PRO A 236 -14.33 -1.27 -2.77
C PRO A 236 -15.62 -1.85 -2.19
N VAL A 237 -15.51 -2.92 -1.41
CA VAL A 237 -16.64 -3.58 -0.74
C VAL A 237 -16.53 -3.52 0.77
N SER A 238 -15.36 -3.24 1.29
CA SER A 238 -15.12 -2.99 2.71
C SER A 238 -13.85 -2.17 2.89
N GLU A 239 -13.90 -1.22 3.80
CA GLU A 239 -12.81 -0.28 4.08
C GLU A 239 -12.75 0.04 5.56
N LYS A 240 -11.57 0.08 6.13
CA LYS A 240 -11.39 0.49 7.53
C LYS A 240 -9.97 0.96 7.85
N VAL A 241 -9.87 1.77 8.89
CA VAL A 241 -8.63 2.00 9.65
C VAL A 241 -8.59 0.99 10.81
N ILE A 242 -7.48 0.29 10.98
CA ILE A 242 -7.27 -0.68 12.05
C ILE A 242 -6.67 0.06 13.25
N GLN A 243 -7.49 0.28 14.28
CA GLN A 243 -7.12 1.04 15.49
C GLN A 243 -6.85 0.14 16.69
N ASP A 244 -6.58 -1.14 16.45
CA ASP A 244 -6.37 -2.13 17.49
C ASP A 244 -5.15 -1.76 18.34
N SER A 245 -5.32 -1.82 19.64
CA SER A 245 -4.28 -1.70 20.66
C SER A 245 -4.30 -2.92 21.58
N PHE A 246 -3.19 -3.20 22.21
CA PHE A 246 -3.03 -4.36 23.09
C PHE A 246 -2.40 -3.89 24.40
N ASP A 247 -3.17 -3.94 25.48
CA ASP A 247 -2.76 -3.45 26.81
C ASP A 247 -2.25 -1.98 26.78
N GLY A 248 -2.91 -1.14 25.96
CA GLY A 248 -2.56 0.27 25.76
C GLY A 248 -1.35 0.53 24.88
N LEU A 249 -0.75 -0.51 24.27
CA LEU A 249 0.34 -0.40 23.31
C LEU A 249 -0.19 -0.55 21.88
N PHE A 250 0.41 0.19 20.98
CA PHE A 250 0.09 0.17 19.54
C PHE A 250 1.20 -0.52 18.73
N PRO A 251 0.85 -1.25 17.65
CA PRO A 251 1.84 -1.92 16.80
C PRO A 251 2.73 -0.94 16.01
N SER A 252 2.28 0.29 15.79
CA SER A 252 3.02 1.39 15.15
C SER A 252 2.48 2.73 15.66
N ASP A 253 3.14 3.83 15.30
CA ASP A 253 2.65 5.22 15.41
C ASP A 253 1.65 5.58 14.28
N HIS A 254 1.48 4.67 13.33
CA HIS A 254 0.46 4.70 12.29
C HIS A 254 -0.56 3.58 12.48
N TYR A 255 -1.83 3.88 12.21
CA TYR A 255 -2.87 2.87 12.05
C TYR A 255 -2.84 2.28 10.66
N PRO A 256 -2.84 0.94 10.48
CA PRO A 256 -2.99 0.35 9.17
C PRO A 256 -4.32 0.72 8.53
N VAL A 257 -4.31 0.96 7.22
CA VAL A 257 -5.54 1.07 6.42
C VAL A 257 -5.73 -0.23 5.65
N TRP A 258 -6.93 -0.78 5.72
CA TRP A 258 -7.30 -2.02 5.07
C TRP A 258 -8.50 -1.82 4.16
N ALA A 259 -8.48 -2.45 2.97
CA ALA A 259 -9.61 -2.48 2.06
C ALA A 259 -9.74 -3.82 1.36
N ALA A 260 -10.98 -4.20 1.03
CA ALA A 260 -11.28 -5.29 0.12
C ALA A 260 -12.03 -4.75 -1.10
N PHE A 261 -11.67 -5.29 -2.27
CA PHE A 261 -12.24 -4.91 -3.56
C PHE A 261 -12.84 -6.11 -4.27
N ILE A 262 -13.85 -5.86 -5.09
CA ILE A 262 -14.19 -6.71 -6.22
C ILE A 262 -13.30 -6.30 -7.38
N LEU A 263 -12.69 -7.28 -8.02
CA LEU A 263 -11.90 -7.12 -9.23
C LEU A 263 -12.75 -7.52 -10.42
N ASP A 264 -13.17 -6.55 -11.22
CA ASP A 264 -13.99 -6.79 -12.41
C ASP A 264 -13.23 -7.65 -13.43
N ALA A 265 -13.97 -8.43 -14.21
CA ALA A 265 -13.39 -9.15 -15.33
C ALA A 265 -12.89 -8.14 -16.37
N HIS A 266 -11.60 -8.05 -16.57
CA HIS A 266 -11.02 -7.27 -17.66
C HIS A 266 -10.45 -8.20 -18.72
N ASP A 267 -11.02 -8.15 -19.90
CA ASP A 267 -10.32 -8.59 -21.09
C ASP A 267 -9.23 -7.55 -21.37
N LEU A 268 -7.96 -7.94 -21.18
CA LEU A 268 -6.87 -7.14 -21.71
C LEU A 268 -7.06 -7.10 -23.23
N GLN A 269 -7.59 -6.00 -23.75
CA GLN A 269 -7.61 -5.78 -25.19
C GLN A 269 -6.15 -5.84 -25.67
N LYS A 270 -5.90 -6.81 -26.57
CA LYS A 270 -4.62 -7.05 -27.25
C LYS A 270 -4.13 -5.84 -28.00
#